data_4dde88577a9dcd54650915b6692d13d7
#
_entry.id   4dde88577a9dcd54650915b6692d13d7
#
_cell.length_a   1.000
_cell.length_b   1.000
_cell.length_c   1.000
_cell.angle_alpha   90.00
_cell.angle_beta   90.00
_cell.angle_gamma   90.00
#
_symmetry.space_group_name_H-M   'P 1'
#
loop_
_entity.id
_entity.type
_entity.pdbx_description
1 polymer ?
#
loop_
_entity_poly.entity_id
_entity_poly.type
_entity_poly.pdbx_seq_one_letter_code
_entity_poly.pdbx_strand_id
1 'polypeptide(L)'
;MATAGCRAYTIELRSVAWPGKFKSVLPPRYNGTADPAEFLQLYELGIETANGDEKVMVNWFPMALKDGARTWLLNLAPGTISSWDEMRTRFIANFQGTRDRPPTVSDMRCIKQQPGETLQKYIQRFNNARLKIPKVTEEAIISDFSDGVHNVKMKEELAMHEDLCTSLELFN
;
A
#
# COMPACT_ATOMS: atom_id res chain seq x y z
N MET A 1 26.24 10.12 28.18
CA MET A 1 25.56 8.94 27.62
C MET A 1 24.91 9.38 26.31
N ALA A 2 25.30 8.83 25.19
CA ALA A 2 24.63 9.09 23.93
C ALA A 2 23.21 8.45 23.99
N THR A 3 22.17 9.26 23.98
CA THR A 3 20.80 8.78 23.89
C THR A 3 20.61 8.12 22.53
N ALA A 4 20.46 6.80 22.52
CA ALA A 4 20.09 6.06 21.32
C ALA A 4 18.71 6.56 20.84
N GLY A 5 18.53 6.70 19.54
CA GLY A 5 17.25 7.13 18.94
C GLY A 5 17.45 8.10 17.79
N CYS A 6 16.39 8.33 17.03
CA CYS A 6 16.41 9.24 15.89
C CYS A 6 16.57 10.70 16.38
N ARG A 7 17.44 11.47 15.74
CA ARG A 7 17.73 12.87 16.11
C ARG A 7 16.51 13.78 16.00
N ALA A 8 15.57 13.46 15.14
CA ALA A 8 14.34 14.22 14.96
C ALA A 8 13.44 14.24 16.22
N TYR A 9 13.62 13.30 17.13
CA TYR A 9 12.80 13.16 18.32
C TYR A 9 13.31 14.03 19.48
N THR A 10 12.40 14.53 20.32
CA THR A 10 12.75 15.17 21.58
C THR A 10 13.43 14.17 22.53
N ILE A 11 14.16 14.69 23.54
CA ILE A 11 14.88 13.84 24.51
C ILE A 11 13.90 12.97 25.29
N GLU A 12 12.75 13.51 25.66
CA GLU A 12 11.69 12.81 26.41
C GLU A 12 11.13 11.64 25.60
N LEU A 13 10.96 11.84 24.28
CA LEU A 13 10.42 10.84 23.38
C LEU A 13 11.40 9.70 23.10
N ARG A 14 12.70 9.99 23.13
CA ARG A 14 13.76 8.96 22.99
C ARG A 14 13.89 8.03 24.18
N SER A 15 13.39 8.46 25.35
CA SER A 15 13.43 7.65 26.57
C SER A 15 12.30 6.62 26.53
N VAL A 16 12.56 5.45 25.97
CA VAL A 16 11.59 4.36 25.78
C VAL A 16 11.89 3.20 26.73
N ALA A 17 10.85 2.72 27.40
CA ALA A 17 10.88 1.45 28.13
C ALA A 17 10.30 0.35 27.20
N TRP A 18 11.16 -0.52 26.73
CA TRP A 18 10.73 -1.61 25.84
C TRP A 18 9.93 -2.67 26.63
N PRO A 19 8.77 -3.10 26.12
CA PRO A 19 8.04 -4.20 26.72
C PRO A 19 8.86 -5.48 26.73
N GLY A 20 8.78 -6.25 27.82
CA GLY A 20 9.44 -7.56 27.88
C GLY A 20 8.90 -8.48 26.77
N LYS A 21 9.78 -9.10 25.99
CA LYS A 21 9.43 -9.95 24.84
C LYS A 21 8.74 -9.21 23.68
N PHE A 22 9.05 -7.93 23.49
CA PHE A 22 8.51 -7.16 22.36
C PHE A 22 8.83 -7.85 21.03
N LYS A 23 7.80 -8.31 20.33
CA LYS A 23 7.87 -8.87 18.98
C LYS A 23 6.72 -8.26 18.18
N SER A 24 7.00 -7.24 17.41
CA SER A 24 6.03 -6.64 16.49
C SER A 24 6.04 -7.38 15.16
N VAL A 25 4.83 -7.68 14.66
CA VAL A 25 4.63 -8.09 13.26
C VAL A 25 4.36 -6.81 12.48
N LEU A 26 5.37 -6.33 11.78
CA LEU A 26 5.27 -5.10 10.98
C LEU A 26 4.76 -5.41 9.58
N PRO A 27 4.02 -4.46 8.96
CA PRO A 27 3.77 -4.50 7.53
C PRO A 27 5.09 -4.42 6.75
N PRO A 28 5.09 -4.70 5.44
CA PRO A 28 6.25 -4.45 4.59
C PRO A 28 6.78 -3.03 4.78
N ARG A 29 8.11 -2.87 4.82
CA ARG A 29 8.73 -1.57 5.05
C ARG A 29 8.28 -0.54 4.02
N TYR A 30 7.90 0.63 4.51
CA TYR A 30 7.43 1.73 3.66
C TYR A 30 8.58 2.38 2.87
N ASN A 31 8.39 2.50 1.56
CA ASN A 31 9.38 3.08 0.64
C ASN A 31 9.01 4.46 0.09
N GLY A 32 7.82 4.96 0.39
CA GLY A 32 7.32 6.25 -0.10
C GLY A 32 6.27 6.16 -1.22
N THR A 33 5.91 4.96 -1.72
CA THR A 33 4.97 4.80 -2.85
C THR A 33 3.58 4.32 -2.45
N ALA A 34 3.47 3.58 -1.35
CA ALA A 34 2.19 3.10 -0.82
C ALA A 34 1.37 4.24 -0.19
N ASP A 35 0.09 3.97 0.11
CA ASP A 35 -0.74 4.90 0.88
C ASP A 35 -0.16 5.09 2.29
N PRO A 36 0.26 6.31 2.66
CA PRO A 36 0.86 6.55 3.97
C PRO A 36 -0.12 6.34 5.13
N ALA A 37 -1.41 6.62 4.94
CA ALA A 37 -2.41 6.45 5.99
C ALA A 37 -2.71 4.98 6.25
N GLU A 38 -2.86 4.17 5.20
CA GLU A 38 -3.03 2.71 5.31
C GLU A 38 -1.81 2.06 5.96
N PHE A 39 -0.60 2.46 5.54
CA PHE A 39 0.62 1.95 6.15
C PHE A 39 0.69 2.24 7.65
N LEU A 40 0.35 3.47 8.08
CA LEU A 40 0.38 3.84 9.49
C LEU A 40 -0.65 3.05 10.32
N GLN A 41 -1.86 2.83 9.80
CA GLN A 41 -2.87 2.00 10.49
C GLN A 41 -2.36 0.58 10.76
N LEU A 42 -1.75 -0.06 9.76
CA LEU A 42 -1.16 -1.39 9.91
C LEU A 42 0.04 -1.39 10.85
N TYR A 43 0.84 -0.34 10.81
CA TYR A 43 1.98 -0.17 11.70
C TYR A 43 1.54 -0.01 13.16
N GLU A 44 0.60 0.90 13.43
CA GLU A 44 0.03 1.14 14.76
C GLU A 44 -0.55 -0.15 15.34
N LEU A 45 -1.37 -0.86 14.58
CA LEU A 45 -1.93 -2.14 14.98
C LEU A 45 -0.85 -3.18 15.34
N GLY A 46 0.23 -3.24 14.55
CA GLY A 46 1.36 -4.15 14.81
C GLY A 46 2.11 -3.84 16.10
N ILE A 47 2.26 -2.56 16.46
CA ILE A 47 2.90 -2.14 17.71
C ILE A 47 1.97 -2.38 18.91
N GLU A 48 0.69 -2.02 18.80
CA GLU A 48 -0.30 -2.20 19.86
C GLU A 48 -0.50 -3.68 20.21
N THR A 49 -0.58 -4.58 19.22
CA THR A 49 -0.67 -6.02 19.46
C THR A 49 0.57 -6.60 20.15
N ALA A 50 1.70 -5.93 20.03
CA ALA A 50 2.94 -6.27 20.76
C ALA A 50 3.06 -5.57 22.13
N ASN A 51 1.98 -4.95 22.63
CA ASN A 51 1.93 -4.14 23.85
C ASN A 51 2.92 -2.96 23.86
N GLY A 52 3.18 -2.38 22.69
CA GLY A 52 3.96 -1.16 22.55
C GLY A 52 3.09 0.08 22.82
N ASP A 53 3.66 1.05 23.52
CA ASP A 53 3.08 2.37 23.72
C ASP A 53 3.50 3.38 22.63
N GLU A 54 3.09 4.64 22.79
CA GLU A 54 3.45 5.73 21.89
C GLU A 54 4.97 5.90 21.72
N LYS A 55 5.73 5.76 22.79
CA LYS A 55 7.20 5.88 22.75
C LYS A 55 7.81 4.73 21.98
N VAL A 56 7.28 3.52 22.13
CA VAL A 56 7.68 2.36 21.33
C VAL A 56 7.35 2.59 19.86
N MET A 57 6.16 3.09 19.54
CA MET A 57 5.77 3.45 18.16
C MET A 57 6.80 4.37 17.53
N VAL A 58 7.12 5.48 18.16
CA VAL A 58 8.06 6.45 17.62
C VAL A 58 9.46 5.87 17.45
N ASN A 59 9.99 5.20 18.47
CA ASN A 59 11.36 4.69 18.44
C ASN A 59 11.55 3.49 17.51
N TRP A 60 10.49 2.72 17.23
CA TRP A 60 10.52 1.61 16.27
C TRP A 60 10.27 2.05 14.82
N PHE A 61 9.67 3.21 14.62
CA PHE A 61 9.26 3.70 13.30
C PHE A 61 10.39 3.74 12.25
N PRO A 62 11.63 4.16 12.56
CA PRO A 62 12.73 4.13 11.59
C PRO A 62 13.01 2.74 11.01
N MET A 63 12.72 1.67 11.77
CA MET A 63 12.89 0.29 11.31
C MET A 63 11.78 -0.15 10.34
N ALA A 64 10.62 0.49 10.40
CA ALA A 64 9.50 0.26 9.51
C ALA A 64 9.62 1.00 8.16
N LEU A 65 10.62 1.87 8.03
CA LEU A 65 10.89 2.64 6.82
C LEU A 65 12.10 2.09 6.06
N LYS A 66 12.14 2.31 4.74
CA LYS A 66 13.29 2.04 3.88
C LYS A 66 13.48 3.15 2.84
N ASP A 67 14.61 3.13 2.16
CA ASP A 67 14.95 4.01 1.05
C ASP A 67 14.68 5.49 1.37
N GLY A 68 14.04 6.21 0.46
CA GLY A 68 13.74 7.64 0.59
C GLY A 68 12.91 8.01 1.82
N ALA A 69 12.00 7.12 2.27
CA ALA A 69 11.19 7.38 3.45
C ALA A 69 12.02 7.40 4.73
N ARG A 70 12.98 6.49 4.86
CA ARG A 70 13.91 6.51 5.99
C ARG A 70 14.83 7.73 5.94
N THR A 71 15.35 8.06 4.77
CA THR A 71 16.21 9.24 4.57
C THR A 71 15.48 10.52 4.94
N TRP A 72 14.22 10.65 4.56
CA TRP A 72 13.39 11.78 4.96
C TRP A 72 13.32 11.96 6.48
N LEU A 73 13.02 10.87 7.23
CA LEU A 73 12.94 10.92 8.68
C LEU A 73 14.27 11.32 9.33
N LEU A 74 15.37 10.77 8.84
CA LEU A 74 16.71 11.05 9.38
C LEU A 74 17.18 12.48 9.08
N ASN A 75 16.65 13.12 8.05
CA ASN A 75 16.97 14.51 7.67
C ASN A 75 16.08 15.55 8.36
N LEU A 76 15.08 15.15 9.13
CA LEU A 76 14.32 16.10 9.93
C LEU A 76 15.22 16.81 10.94
N ALA A 77 14.93 18.08 11.22
CA ALA A 77 15.69 18.86 12.19
C ALA A 77 15.63 18.21 13.58
N PRO A 78 16.72 18.28 14.37
CA PRO A 78 16.75 17.70 15.70
C PRO A 78 15.64 18.23 16.60
N GLY A 79 14.97 17.33 17.34
CA GLY A 79 13.96 17.69 18.33
C GLY A 79 12.63 18.24 17.77
N THR A 80 12.37 18.03 16.48
CA THR A 80 11.12 18.52 15.85
C THR A 80 9.91 17.65 16.10
N ILE A 81 10.09 16.41 16.53
CA ILE A 81 9.02 15.46 16.81
C ILE A 81 8.91 15.22 18.30
N SER A 82 7.79 15.62 18.89
CA SER A 82 7.50 15.54 20.32
C SER A 82 6.46 14.48 20.70
N SER A 83 5.73 13.93 19.72
CA SER A 83 4.69 12.92 19.92
C SER A 83 4.54 12.03 18.70
N TRP A 84 3.84 10.90 18.86
CA TRP A 84 3.46 10.05 17.72
C TRP A 84 2.48 10.76 16.78
N ASP A 85 1.54 11.51 17.33
CA ASP A 85 0.56 12.23 16.52
C ASP A 85 1.23 13.28 15.61
N GLU A 86 2.24 13.99 16.11
CA GLU A 86 3.04 14.90 15.28
C GLU A 86 3.82 14.17 14.19
N MET A 87 4.42 13.02 14.50
CA MET A 87 5.09 12.17 13.52
C MET A 87 4.13 11.72 12.42
N ARG A 88 2.96 11.21 12.82
CA ARG A 88 1.90 10.75 11.93
C ARG A 88 1.45 11.86 10.98
N THR A 89 1.17 13.03 11.51
CA THR A 89 0.73 14.20 10.72
C THR A 89 1.77 14.61 9.69
N ARG A 90 3.03 14.71 10.08
CA ARG A 90 4.13 15.09 9.18
C ARG A 90 4.40 14.03 8.12
N PHE A 91 4.32 12.76 8.50
CA PHE A 91 4.51 11.64 7.58
C PHE A 91 3.44 11.64 6.49
N ILE A 92 2.16 11.72 6.87
CA ILE A 92 1.06 11.78 5.90
C ILE A 92 1.22 13.00 5.00
N ALA A 93 1.44 14.19 5.54
CA ALA A 93 1.59 15.41 4.77
C ALA A 93 2.73 15.32 3.74
N ASN A 94 3.85 14.69 4.10
CA ASN A 94 5.00 14.55 3.20
C ASN A 94 4.75 13.52 2.09
N PHE A 95 4.12 12.38 2.40
CA PHE A 95 3.99 11.27 1.45
C PHE A 95 2.62 11.18 0.77
N GLN A 96 1.64 11.95 1.16
CA GLN A 96 0.31 11.96 0.53
C GLN A 96 0.36 12.36 -0.95
N GLY A 97 1.28 13.27 -1.32
CA GLY A 97 1.46 13.74 -2.69
C GLY A 97 2.36 12.85 -3.56
N THR A 98 3.12 11.93 -2.97
CA THR A 98 4.00 10.98 -3.70
C THR A 98 3.32 9.66 -4.01
N ARG A 99 2.13 9.47 -3.50
CA ARG A 99 1.30 8.31 -3.74
C ARG A 99 0.95 8.23 -5.23
N ASP A 100 1.11 7.05 -5.81
CA ASP A 100 0.56 6.75 -7.11
C ASP A 100 -0.94 7.07 -7.10
N ARG A 101 -1.40 7.81 -8.12
CA ARG A 101 -2.82 8.13 -8.27
C ARG A 101 -3.65 6.83 -8.15
N PRO A 102 -4.70 6.80 -7.32
CA PRO A 102 -5.56 5.61 -7.28
C PRO A 102 -6.00 5.25 -8.70
N PRO A 103 -5.88 3.99 -9.10
CA PRO A 103 -6.30 3.58 -10.42
C PRO A 103 -7.80 3.85 -10.59
N THR A 104 -8.18 4.27 -11.78
CA THR A 104 -9.55 4.57 -12.17
C THR A 104 -10.10 3.53 -13.14
N VAL A 105 -11.40 3.55 -13.40
CA VAL A 105 -12.02 2.71 -14.45
C VAL A 105 -11.35 2.94 -15.81
N SER A 106 -10.92 4.17 -16.11
CA SER A 106 -10.18 4.46 -17.34
C SER A 106 -8.83 3.75 -17.42
N ASP A 107 -8.17 3.55 -16.30
CA ASP A 107 -6.90 2.81 -16.25
C ASP A 107 -7.13 1.32 -16.51
N MET A 108 -8.28 0.76 -16.10
CA MET A 108 -8.66 -0.62 -16.40
C MET A 108 -8.83 -0.84 -17.91
N ARG A 109 -9.43 0.09 -18.63
CA ARG A 109 -9.57 0.06 -20.10
C ARG A 109 -8.24 0.02 -20.84
N CYS A 110 -7.19 0.57 -20.23
CA CYS A 110 -5.84 0.57 -20.81
C CYS A 110 -5.11 -0.77 -20.63
N ILE A 111 -5.66 -1.71 -19.85
CA ILE A 111 -5.02 -3.01 -19.63
C ILE A 111 -5.31 -3.93 -20.81
N LYS A 112 -4.33 -4.11 -21.68
CA LYS A 112 -4.40 -4.98 -22.83
C LYS A 112 -3.46 -6.15 -22.64
N GLN A 113 -3.84 -7.32 -23.18
CA GLN A 113 -2.94 -8.48 -23.24
C GLN A 113 -1.70 -8.14 -24.07
N GLN A 114 -0.54 -8.40 -23.52
CA GLN A 114 0.73 -8.10 -24.20
C GLN A 114 1.11 -9.19 -25.23
N PRO A 115 1.88 -8.85 -26.25
CA PRO A 115 2.41 -9.85 -27.19
C PRO A 115 3.20 -10.93 -26.43
N GLY A 116 2.83 -12.21 -26.64
CA GLY A 116 3.46 -13.34 -25.95
C GLY A 116 3.01 -13.56 -24.50
N GLU A 117 2.12 -12.72 -23.96
CA GLU A 117 1.53 -12.93 -22.65
C GLU A 117 0.50 -14.05 -22.69
N THR A 118 0.63 -15.02 -21.77
CA THR A 118 -0.40 -16.06 -21.63
C THR A 118 -1.70 -15.45 -21.09
N LEU A 119 -2.83 -16.03 -21.45
CA LEU A 119 -4.12 -15.59 -20.96
C LEU A 119 -4.17 -15.58 -19.43
N GLN A 120 -3.61 -16.59 -18.78
CA GLN A 120 -3.57 -16.68 -17.31
C GLN A 120 -2.82 -15.51 -16.67
N LYS A 121 -1.71 -15.08 -17.25
CA LYS A 121 -0.98 -13.89 -16.77
C LYS A 121 -1.77 -12.60 -16.99
N TYR A 122 -2.44 -12.49 -18.13
CA TYR A 122 -3.32 -11.36 -18.40
C TYR A 122 -4.47 -11.28 -17.40
N ILE A 123 -5.17 -12.41 -17.14
CA ILE A 123 -6.23 -12.52 -16.13
C ILE A 123 -5.73 -12.06 -14.76
N GLN A 124 -4.59 -12.55 -14.31
CA GLN A 124 -4.02 -12.16 -13.00
C GLN A 124 -3.74 -10.66 -12.94
N ARG A 125 -3.15 -10.11 -13.99
CA ARG A 125 -2.80 -8.68 -14.06
C ARG A 125 -4.04 -7.80 -14.09
N PHE A 126 -5.04 -8.16 -14.87
CA PHE A 126 -6.33 -7.47 -14.96
C PHE A 126 -7.07 -7.53 -13.61
N ASN A 127 -7.16 -8.70 -13.00
CA ASN A 127 -7.83 -8.89 -11.72
C ASN A 127 -7.15 -8.10 -10.58
N ASN A 128 -5.82 -8.10 -10.53
CA ASN A 128 -5.08 -7.31 -9.55
C ASN A 128 -5.33 -5.79 -9.70
N ALA A 129 -5.51 -5.31 -10.92
CA ALA A 129 -5.83 -3.91 -11.16
C ALA A 129 -7.29 -3.60 -10.77
N ARG A 130 -8.24 -4.47 -11.13
CA ARG A 130 -9.65 -4.35 -10.77
C ARG A 130 -9.87 -4.22 -9.27
N LEU A 131 -9.20 -5.04 -8.47
CA LEU A 131 -9.34 -5.05 -7.00
C LEU A 131 -8.92 -3.73 -6.35
N LYS A 132 -8.12 -2.91 -7.02
CA LYS A 132 -7.68 -1.60 -6.55
C LYS A 132 -8.64 -0.46 -6.88
N ILE A 133 -9.65 -0.73 -7.72
CA ILE A 133 -10.59 0.28 -8.20
C ILE A 133 -11.92 0.13 -7.45
N PRO A 134 -12.32 1.09 -6.62
CA PRO A 134 -13.60 1.02 -5.92
C PRO A 134 -14.77 1.24 -6.88
N LYS A 135 -15.86 0.51 -6.68
CA LYS A 135 -17.15 0.71 -7.38
C LYS A 135 -17.11 0.53 -8.91
N VAL A 136 -16.52 -0.55 -9.37
CA VAL A 136 -16.61 -0.95 -10.79
C VAL A 136 -17.86 -1.81 -10.98
N THR A 137 -18.63 -1.55 -12.06
CA THR A 137 -19.78 -2.39 -12.41
C THR A 137 -19.35 -3.68 -13.10
N GLU A 138 -20.16 -4.73 -13.00
CA GLU A 138 -19.89 -6.02 -13.66
C GLU A 138 -19.76 -5.86 -15.19
N GLU A 139 -20.63 -5.07 -15.80
CA GLU A 139 -20.61 -4.82 -17.25
C GLU A 139 -19.31 -4.15 -17.69
N ALA A 140 -18.81 -3.18 -16.90
CA ALA A 140 -17.55 -2.51 -17.18
C ALA A 140 -16.35 -3.48 -17.07
N ILE A 141 -16.38 -4.40 -16.11
CA ILE A 141 -15.33 -5.41 -15.93
C ILE A 141 -15.29 -6.36 -17.12
N ILE A 142 -16.45 -6.89 -17.52
CA ILE A 142 -16.57 -7.84 -18.63
C ILE A 142 -16.17 -7.17 -19.94
N SER A 143 -16.70 -5.98 -20.22
CA SER A 143 -16.40 -5.21 -21.44
C SER A 143 -14.90 -4.88 -21.53
N ASP A 144 -14.31 -4.31 -20.50
CA ASP A 144 -12.90 -3.90 -20.50
C ASP A 144 -11.94 -5.11 -20.59
N PHE A 145 -12.30 -6.23 -19.95
CA PHE A 145 -11.56 -7.49 -20.06
C PHE A 145 -11.60 -8.05 -21.49
N SER A 146 -12.80 -8.15 -22.08
CA SER A 146 -13.01 -8.68 -23.42
C SER A 146 -12.30 -7.84 -24.49
N ASP A 147 -12.34 -6.53 -24.35
CA ASP A 147 -11.63 -5.59 -25.23
C ASP A 147 -10.10 -5.70 -25.12
N GLY A 148 -9.61 -6.14 -23.97
CA GLY A 148 -8.18 -6.31 -23.71
C GLY A 148 -7.59 -7.61 -24.23
N VAL A 149 -8.39 -8.64 -24.52
CA VAL A 149 -7.94 -9.95 -24.98
C VAL A 149 -7.54 -9.90 -26.45
N HIS A 150 -6.37 -10.47 -26.80
CA HIS A 150 -5.89 -10.54 -28.19
C HIS A 150 -6.39 -11.77 -28.95
N ASN A 151 -6.85 -12.80 -28.26
CA ASN A 151 -7.30 -14.05 -28.88
C ASN A 151 -8.71 -13.89 -29.47
N VAL A 152 -8.81 -13.93 -30.81
CA VAL A 152 -10.07 -13.74 -31.56
C VAL A 152 -11.13 -14.77 -31.18
N LYS A 153 -10.77 -16.05 -31.04
CA LYS A 153 -11.71 -17.12 -30.63
C LYS A 153 -12.32 -16.86 -29.25
N MET A 154 -11.50 -16.39 -28.33
CA MET A 154 -11.97 -16.10 -26.98
C MET A 154 -12.86 -14.85 -26.93
N LYS A 155 -12.60 -13.86 -27.79
CA LYS A 155 -13.49 -12.71 -27.96
C LYS A 155 -14.88 -13.13 -28.46
N GLU A 156 -14.91 -14.09 -29.40
CA GLU A 156 -16.16 -14.65 -29.94
C GLU A 156 -16.92 -15.45 -28.87
N GLU A 157 -16.22 -16.26 -28.07
CA GLU A 157 -16.82 -17.02 -26.96
C GLU A 157 -17.36 -16.09 -25.86
N LEU A 158 -16.59 -15.07 -25.47
CA LEU A 158 -17.05 -14.08 -24.49
C LEU A 158 -18.25 -13.27 -24.98
N ALA A 159 -18.28 -12.89 -26.26
CA ALA A 159 -19.42 -12.18 -26.85
C ALA A 159 -20.68 -13.05 -26.91
N MET A 160 -20.55 -14.35 -27.08
CA MET A 160 -21.70 -15.29 -27.05
C MET A 160 -22.25 -15.53 -25.62
N HIS A 161 -21.47 -15.27 -24.60
CA HIS A 161 -21.83 -15.49 -23.20
C HIS A 161 -22.02 -14.19 -22.40
N GLU A 162 -22.05 -13.02 -23.06
CA GLU A 162 -22.18 -11.70 -22.41
C GLU A 162 -23.44 -11.58 -21.53
N ASP A 163 -24.51 -12.32 -21.88
CA ASP A 163 -25.76 -12.33 -21.10
C ASP A 163 -25.75 -13.26 -19.88
N LEU A 164 -24.72 -14.11 -19.72
CA LEU A 164 -24.67 -15.18 -18.71
C LEU A 164 -23.43 -15.15 -17.83
N CYS A 165 -22.38 -14.43 -18.21
CA CYS A 165 -21.12 -14.38 -17.47
C CYS A 165 -21.13 -13.33 -16.37
N THR A 166 -20.90 -13.76 -15.15
CA THR A 166 -20.49 -12.86 -14.07
C THR A 166 -18.97 -12.71 -14.04
N SER A 167 -18.46 -11.62 -13.47
CA SER A 167 -17.02 -11.41 -13.33
C SER A 167 -16.34 -12.54 -12.52
N LEU A 168 -17.09 -13.24 -11.67
CA LEU A 168 -16.63 -14.42 -10.90
C LEU A 168 -16.32 -15.61 -11.81
N GLU A 169 -17.06 -15.79 -12.90
CA GLU A 169 -16.85 -16.90 -13.86
C GLU A 169 -15.66 -16.64 -14.79
N LEU A 170 -15.34 -15.39 -15.07
CA LEU A 170 -14.18 -14.99 -15.86
C LEU A 170 -12.83 -15.24 -15.15
N PHE A 171 -12.83 -15.30 -13.81
CA PHE A 171 -11.61 -15.33 -13.01
C PHE A 171 -11.43 -16.63 -12.20
N ASN A 172 -12.33 -17.61 -12.31
CA ASN A 172 -12.21 -18.96 -11.81
C ASN A 172 -11.76 -19.89 -12.95
#